data_b8d974d4c26fc3fb44db673765c48a4c
#
_entry.id   b8d974d4c26fc3fb44db673765c48a4c
#
_cell.length_a   1.000
_cell.length_b   1.000
_cell.length_c   1.000
_cell.angle_alpha   90.00
_cell.angle_beta   90.00
_cell.angle_gamma   90.00
#
_symmetry.space_group_name_H-M   'P 1'
#
loop_
_entity.id
_entity.type
_entity.pdbx_description
1 polymer ?
#
loop_
_entity_poly.entity_id
_entity_poly.type
_entity_poly.pdbx_seq_one_letter_code
_entity_poly.pdbx_strand_id
1 'polypeptide(L)'
;MTTDILSLAGKTALITGASRGIGRAIADLFAGHGAEVVLCSRKQESLDEAATEIRARGGKAHAIAAHMGRQQEIHALLQQLAARSLHVDILVNNAGISPPHDHALVDTTEALWDKIMDVNLKGPFFLSAALGKQMAARGGGSIVNISTTSALMAQPEIGAYCVSKAGLNMVTRCFARELGPKGVRVNAISCGVIKTAMGDHTLNDPERLADMMKVNPLKRVGFPEEVARTALFLASDASSYSSGVILQVDGGVLS
;
A
#
# COMPACT_ATOMS: atom_id res chain seq x y z
N MET A 1 -5.84 -7.41 -32.14
CA MET A 1 -4.88 -6.76 -31.24
C MET A 1 -5.13 -7.33 -29.85
N THR A 2 -4.23 -8.08 -29.29
CA THR A 2 -4.34 -8.53 -27.89
C THR A 2 -4.18 -7.28 -27.01
N THR A 3 -5.23 -6.89 -26.33
CA THR A 3 -5.19 -5.81 -25.33
C THR A 3 -4.21 -6.25 -24.24
N ASP A 4 -3.24 -5.43 -23.91
CA ASP A 4 -2.34 -5.69 -22.78
C ASP A 4 -3.18 -5.63 -21.49
N ILE A 5 -3.47 -6.80 -20.90
CA ILE A 5 -4.30 -6.96 -19.70
C ILE A 5 -3.69 -6.32 -18.44
N LEU A 6 -2.41 -5.96 -18.49
CA LEU A 6 -1.70 -5.24 -17.43
C LEU A 6 -1.68 -3.73 -17.66
N SER A 7 -2.22 -3.23 -18.79
CA SER A 7 -2.26 -1.80 -19.09
C SER A 7 -3.10 -1.03 -18.08
N LEU A 8 -2.56 0.09 -17.62
CA LEU A 8 -3.25 1.08 -16.80
C LEU A 8 -3.51 2.39 -17.57
N ALA A 9 -3.43 2.35 -18.90
CA ALA A 9 -3.65 3.52 -19.76
C ALA A 9 -5.04 4.13 -19.49
N GLY A 10 -5.06 5.45 -19.27
CA GLY A 10 -6.29 6.19 -18.95
C GLY A 10 -6.80 6.05 -17.52
N LYS A 11 -6.07 5.34 -16.64
CA LYS A 11 -6.39 5.22 -15.21
C LYS A 11 -5.59 6.22 -14.39
N THR A 12 -6.20 6.75 -13.34
CA THR A 12 -5.52 7.56 -12.31
C THR A 12 -5.31 6.71 -11.07
N ALA A 13 -4.07 6.60 -10.61
CA ALA A 13 -3.69 5.82 -9.43
C ALA A 13 -3.19 6.73 -8.31
N LEU A 14 -3.82 6.71 -7.14
CA LEU A 14 -3.32 7.33 -5.91
C LEU A 14 -2.52 6.31 -5.11
N ILE A 15 -1.25 6.62 -4.83
CA ILE A 15 -0.35 5.76 -4.04
C ILE A 15 0.09 6.51 -2.79
N THR A 16 -0.27 6.00 -1.60
CA THR A 16 0.18 6.57 -0.34
C THR A 16 1.54 6.00 0.09
N GLY A 17 2.38 6.80 0.75
CA GLY A 17 3.75 6.41 1.09
C GLY A 17 4.66 6.29 -0.14
N ALA A 18 4.40 7.07 -1.21
CA ALA A 18 5.01 6.92 -2.52
C ALA A 18 6.37 7.63 -2.70
N SER A 19 6.94 8.25 -1.66
CA SER A 19 8.24 8.94 -1.79
C SER A 19 9.44 7.99 -1.87
N ARG A 20 9.32 6.74 -1.40
CA ARG A 20 10.39 5.74 -1.40
C ARG A 20 9.85 4.31 -1.24
N GLY A 21 10.75 3.32 -1.36
CA GLY A 21 10.46 1.90 -1.10
C GLY A 21 9.33 1.34 -1.97
N ILE A 22 8.46 0.52 -1.38
CA ILE A 22 7.38 -0.17 -2.09
C ILE A 22 6.47 0.82 -2.82
N GLY A 23 6.01 1.88 -2.15
CA GLY A 23 5.10 2.86 -2.76
C GLY A 23 5.72 3.57 -3.96
N ARG A 24 7.03 3.87 -3.92
CA ARG A 24 7.75 4.46 -5.04
C ARG A 24 7.88 3.47 -6.21
N ALA A 25 8.25 2.22 -5.94
CA ALA A 25 8.34 1.18 -6.97
C ALA A 25 6.98 0.93 -7.65
N ILE A 26 5.88 0.96 -6.88
CA ILE A 26 4.53 0.87 -7.42
C ILE A 26 4.23 2.07 -8.33
N ALA A 27 4.54 3.29 -7.90
CA ALA A 27 4.28 4.49 -8.70
C ALA A 27 5.07 4.48 -10.02
N ASP A 28 6.35 4.11 -9.97
CA ASP A 28 7.21 3.98 -11.15
C ASP A 28 6.66 2.93 -12.13
N LEU A 29 6.26 1.76 -11.64
CA LEU A 29 5.74 0.68 -12.46
C LEU A 29 4.38 1.04 -13.07
N PHE A 30 3.48 1.64 -12.29
CA PHE A 30 2.14 2.04 -12.77
C PHE A 30 2.24 3.13 -13.84
N ALA A 31 3.12 4.12 -13.65
CA ALA A 31 3.38 5.15 -14.66
C ALA A 31 3.95 4.53 -15.96
N GLY A 32 4.86 3.55 -15.84
CA GLY A 32 5.39 2.80 -16.99
C GLY A 32 4.33 1.97 -17.73
N HIS A 33 3.23 1.59 -17.07
CA HIS A 33 2.07 0.92 -17.68
C HIS A 33 0.93 1.90 -18.08
N GLY A 34 1.23 3.20 -18.14
CA GLY A 34 0.34 4.23 -18.70
C GLY A 34 -0.60 4.89 -17.71
N ALA A 35 -0.50 4.61 -16.40
CA ALA A 35 -1.29 5.30 -15.40
C ALA A 35 -0.83 6.76 -15.21
N GLU A 36 -1.79 7.65 -14.92
CA GLU A 36 -1.52 8.93 -14.28
C GLU A 36 -1.43 8.71 -12.77
N VAL A 37 -0.21 8.90 -12.20
CA VAL A 37 0.02 8.58 -10.79
C VAL A 37 -0.03 9.82 -9.91
N VAL A 38 -0.70 9.71 -8.77
CA VAL A 38 -0.71 10.71 -7.70
C VAL A 38 0.09 10.15 -6.54
N LEU A 39 1.27 10.72 -6.31
CA LEU A 39 2.16 10.35 -5.22
C LEU A 39 1.75 11.11 -3.96
N CYS A 40 1.51 10.38 -2.87
CA CYS A 40 1.15 10.98 -1.59
C CYS A 40 2.10 10.51 -0.49
N SER A 41 2.66 11.43 0.28
CA SER A 41 3.39 11.18 1.53
C SER A 41 3.46 12.47 2.36
N ARG A 42 4.22 12.46 3.49
CA ARG A 42 4.25 13.59 4.43
C ARG A 42 5.05 14.82 3.95
N LYS A 43 6.07 14.61 3.11
CA LYS A 43 7.01 15.67 2.70
C LYS A 43 6.81 15.97 1.22
N GLN A 44 6.42 17.21 0.91
CA GLN A 44 6.19 17.64 -0.46
C GLN A 44 7.47 17.56 -1.32
N GLU A 45 8.61 18.01 -0.80
CA GLU A 45 9.88 18.02 -1.50
C GLU A 45 10.25 16.65 -2.10
N SER A 46 10.25 15.58 -1.27
CA SER A 46 10.58 14.23 -1.74
C SER A 46 9.53 13.64 -2.71
N LEU A 47 8.30 14.16 -2.69
CA LEU A 47 7.28 13.80 -3.68
C LEU A 47 7.50 14.52 -5.00
N ASP A 48 7.92 15.79 -4.96
CA ASP A 48 8.20 16.59 -6.15
C ASP A 48 9.40 16.02 -6.92
N GLU A 49 10.45 15.60 -6.21
CA GLU A 49 11.58 14.88 -6.78
C GLU A 49 11.12 13.59 -7.48
N ALA A 50 10.36 12.75 -6.76
CA ALA A 50 9.83 11.50 -7.29
C ALA A 50 8.93 11.70 -8.52
N ALA A 51 8.04 12.69 -8.48
CA ALA A 51 7.17 13.02 -9.59
C ALA A 51 7.95 13.56 -10.80
N THR A 52 9.00 14.35 -10.54
CA THR A 52 9.89 14.87 -11.60
C THR A 52 10.62 13.76 -12.32
N GLU A 53 11.15 12.78 -11.59
CA GLU A 53 11.81 11.62 -12.19
C GLU A 53 10.83 10.76 -13.03
N ILE A 54 9.58 10.57 -12.60
CA ILE A 54 8.57 9.86 -13.38
C ILE A 54 8.27 10.63 -14.67
N ARG A 55 8.06 11.96 -14.58
CA ARG A 55 7.80 12.80 -15.74
C ARG A 55 8.98 12.83 -16.73
N ALA A 56 10.21 12.83 -16.23
CA ALA A 56 11.41 12.77 -17.07
C ALA A 56 11.49 11.48 -17.92
N ARG A 57 10.84 10.39 -17.46
CA ARG A 57 10.71 9.13 -18.20
C ARG A 57 9.43 9.05 -19.06
N GLY A 58 8.71 10.18 -19.23
CA GLY A 58 7.50 10.26 -20.06
C GLY A 58 6.19 9.87 -19.34
N GLY A 59 6.25 9.56 -18.04
CA GLY A 59 5.07 9.27 -17.24
C GLY A 59 4.31 10.53 -16.82
N LYS A 60 3.04 10.36 -16.40
CA LYS A 60 2.23 11.42 -15.80
C LYS A 60 2.22 11.26 -14.29
N ALA A 61 2.66 12.30 -13.56
CA ALA A 61 2.76 12.24 -12.11
C ALA A 61 2.42 13.56 -11.43
N HIS A 62 1.70 13.47 -10.32
CA HIS A 62 1.34 14.56 -9.42
C HIS A 62 1.88 14.27 -8.01
N ALA A 63 2.24 15.31 -7.29
CA ALA A 63 2.69 15.25 -5.91
C ALA A 63 1.70 15.99 -5.01
N ILE A 64 1.19 15.32 -3.97
CA ILE A 64 0.29 15.91 -2.98
C ILE A 64 0.70 15.42 -1.58
N ALA A 65 1.16 16.35 -0.73
CA ALA A 65 1.53 16.00 0.63
C ALA A 65 0.29 15.79 1.50
N ALA A 66 0.26 14.67 2.25
CA ALA A 66 -0.71 14.41 3.31
C ALA A 66 -0.22 13.33 4.27
N HIS A 67 -0.53 13.48 5.55
CA HIS A 67 -0.24 12.51 6.60
C HIS A 67 -1.44 11.58 6.81
N MET A 68 -1.28 10.28 6.53
CA MET A 68 -2.37 9.30 6.57
C MET A 68 -2.97 9.05 7.98
N GLY A 69 -2.30 9.45 9.03
CA GLY A 69 -2.85 9.41 10.39
C GLY A 69 -3.64 10.67 10.80
N ARG A 70 -3.84 11.63 9.90
CA ARG A 70 -4.53 12.89 10.20
C ARG A 70 -5.72 13.08 9.27
N GLN A 71 -6.93 12.92 9.82
CA GLN A 71 -8.16 12.99 9.02
C GLN A 71 -8.33 14.32 8.26
N GLN A 72 -7.90 15.44 8.87
CA GLN A 72 -7.94 16.75 8.22
C GLN A 72 -7.05 16.81 6.96
N GLU A 73 -5.87 16.18 7.00
CA GLU A 73 -4.97 16.12 5.84
C GLU A 73 -5.50 15.16 4.76
N ILE A 74 -6.19 14.07 5.15
CA ILE A 74 -6.90 13.19 4.20
C ILE A 74 -8.04 13.95 3.51
N HIS A 75 -8.83 14.72 4.25
CA HIS A 75 -9.87 15.56 3.65
C HIS A 75 -9.27 16.61 2.69
N ALA A 76 -8.17 17.25 3.06
CA ALA A 76 -7.49 18.21 2.19
C ALA A 76 -6.94 17.53 0.90
N LEU A 77 -6.41 16.30 1.01
CA LEU A 77 -6.00 15.49 -0.14
C LEU A 77 -7.18 15.25 -1.09
N LEU A 78 -8.33 14.81 -0.57
CA LEU A 78 -9.54 14.57 -1.38
C LEU A 78 -10.03 15.85 -2.06
N GLN A 79 -9.99 17.00 -1.39
CA GLN A 79 -10.32 18.30 -1.97
C GLN A 79 -9.34 18.68 -3.10
N GLN A 80 -8.03 18.48 -2.91
CA GLN A 80 -7.04 18.76 -3.95
C GLN A 80 -7.21 17.85 -5.18
N LEU A 81 -7.54 16.57 -4.99
CA LEU A 81 -7.86 15.67 -6.10
C LEU A 81 -9.06 16.19 -6.89
N ALA A 82 -10.12 16.58 -6.21
CA ALA A 82 -11.33 17.13 -6.85
C ALA A 82 -11.03 18.46 -7.58
N ALA A 83 -10.30 19.38 -6.96
CA ALA A 83 -9.94 20.66 -7.57
C ALA A 83 -9.06 20.52 -8.83
N ARG A 84 -8.28 19.45 -8.93
CA ARG A 84 -7.45 19.13 -10.09
C ARG A 84 -8.15 18.19 -11.10
N SER A 85 -9.43 17.86 -10.89
CA SER A 85 -10.19 16.88 -11.70
C SER A 85 -9.52 15.51 -11.81
N LEU A 86 -8.75 15.11 -10.77
CA LEU A 86 -8.09 13.81 -10.71
C LEU A 86 -9.06 12.77 -10.13
N HIS A 87 -9.70 12.02 -11.02
CA HIS A 87 -10.64 10.96 -10.66
C HIS A 87 -9.91 9.65 -10.42
N VAL A 88 -9.69 9.28 -9.15
CA VAL A 88 -8.93 8.10 -8.77
C VAL A 88 -9.67 6.82 -9.14
N ASP A 89 -9.07 5.99 -9.99
CA ASP A 89 -9.56 4.66 -10.39
C ASP A 89 -8.88 3.54 -9.61
N ILE A 90 -7.66 3.81 -9.14
CA ILE A 90 -6.84 2.85 -8.40
C ILE A 90 -6.33 3.53 -7.13
N LEU A 91 -6.58 2.91 -5.96
CA LEU A 91 -6.02 3.34 -4.68
C LEU A 91 -5.04 2.30 -4.18
N VAL A 92 -3.79 2.73 -3.85
CA VAL A 92 -2.83 1.89 -3.15
C VAL A 92 -2.58 2.47 -1.75
N ASN A 93 -3.13 1.81 -0.72
CA ASN A 93 -2.85 2.11 0.68
C ASN A 93 -1.53 1.44 1.09
N ASN A 94 -0.42 2.15 0.86
CA ASN A 94 0.91 1.66 1.19
C ASN A 94 1.55 2.39 2.38
N ALA A 95 1.13 3.62 2.69
CA ALA A 95 1.65 4.33 3.86
C ALA A 95 1.48 3.50 5.14
N GLY A 96 2.55 3.36 5.90
CA GLY A 96 2.54 2.61 7.15
C GLY A 96 3.73 2.97 8.02
N ILE A 97 3.62 2.66 9.30
CA ILE A 97 4.66 2.78 10.31
C ILE A 97 4.72 1.50 11.14
N SER A 98 5.91 1.16 11.63
CA SER A 98 6.16 0.14 12.64
C SER A 98 6.67 0.80 13.92
N PRO A 99 6.39 0.26 15.11
CA PRO A 99 7.04 0.71 16.34
C PRO A 99 8.55 0.40 16.30
N PRO A 100 9.33 0.99 17.22
CA PRO A 100 10.67 0.47 17.52
C PRO A 100 10.61 -1.03 17.88
N HIS A 101 11.61 -1.80 17.47
CA HIS A 101 11.64 -3.25 17.66
C HIS A 101 12.24 -3.71 19.00
N ASP A 102 12.30 -2.83 19.99
CA ASP A 102 12.70 -3.08 21.36
C ASP A 102 11.54 -2.93 22.36
N HIS A 103 10.31 -2.96 21.84
CA HIS A 103 9.12 -2.58 22.59
C HIS A 103 8.19 -3.78 22.82
N ALA A 104 8.11 -4.24 24.08
CA ALA A 104 7.15 -5.30 24.43
C ALA A 104 5.71 -4.82 24.25
N LEU A 105 4.82 -5.70 23.78
CA LEU A 105 3.43 -5.36 23.55
C LEU A 105 2.72 -4.84 24.81
N VAL A 106 3.07 -5.41 25.97
CA VAL A 106 2.47 -5.03 27.27
C VAL A 106 2.87 -3.60 27.71
N ASP A 107 3.95 -3.06 27.16
CA ASP A 107 4.44 -1.71 27.45
C ASP A 107 3.98 -0.67 26.41
N THR A 108 3.11 -1.08 25.48
CA THR A 108 2.60 -0.17 24.43
C THR A 108 1.79 0.96 25.05
N THR A 109 2.29 2.19 24.91
CA THR A 109 1.55 3.37 25.36
C THR A 109 0.36 3.68 24.46
N GLU A 110 -0.69 4.32 25.02
CA GLU A 110 -1.85 4.77 24.24
C GLU A 110 -1.42 5.65 23.04
N ALA A 111 -0.50 6.58 23.25
CA ALA A 111 0.01 7.46 22.18
C ALA A 111 0.69 6.70 21.03
N LEU A 112 1.46 5.63 21.35
CA LEU A 112 2.07 4.78 20.33
C LEU A 112 1.02 3.93 19.62
N TRP A 113 0.08 3.37 20.35
CA TRP A 113 -1.07 2.63 19.81
C TRP A 113 -1.86 3.49 18.83
N ASP A 114 -2.31 4.67 19.27
CA ASP A 114 -3.10 5.59 18.45
C ASP A 114 -2.35 5.99 17.18
N LYS A 115 -1.07 6.32 17.28
CA LYS A 115 -0.23 6.67 16.14
C LYS A 115 -0.17 5.54 15.10
N ILE A 116 -0.02 4.28 15.55
CA ILE A 116 0.04 3.10 14.67
C ILE A 116 -1.33 2.87 14.03
N MET A 117 -2.39 2.87 14.82
CA MET A 117 -3.76 2.65 14.35
C MET A 117 -4.21 3.74 13.40
N ASP A 118 -3.92 4.99 13.69
CA ASP A 118 -4.30 6.12 12.84
C ASP A 118 -3.66 6.03 11.45
N VAL A 119 -2.38 5.66 11.36
CA VAL A 119 -1.67 5.58 10.07
C VAL A 119 -1.97 4.29 9.33
N ASN A 120 -1.95 3.13 10.02
CA ASN A 120 -1.97 1.82 9.36
C ASN A 120 -3.38 1.28 9.10
N LEU A 121 -4.37 1.77 9.83
CA LEU A 121 -5.74 1.24 9.77
C LEU A 121 -6.78 2.32 9.52
N LYS A 122 -6.88 3.33 10.38
CA LYS A 122 -7.91 4.36 10.30
C LYS A 122 -7.80 5.21 9.03
N GLY A 123 -6.59 5.67 8.71
CA GLY A 123 -6.35 6.43 7.46
C GLY A 123 -6.73 5.64 6.21
N PRO A 124 -6.19 4.43 5.98
CA PRO A 124 -6.60 3.55 4.89
C PRO A 124 -8.10 3.27 4.83
N PHE A 125 -8.75 3.07 6.00
CA PHE A 125 -10.19 2.85 6.06
C PHE A 125 -10.98 4.04 5.49
N PHE A 126 -10.74 5.25 6.00
CA PHE A 126 -11.52 6.43 5.58
C PHE A 126 -11.17 6.87 4.14
N LEU A 127 -9.92 6.72 3.72
CA LEU A 127 -9.53 7.00 2.34
C LEU A 127 -10.19 5.99 1.38
N SER A 128 -10.22 4.70 1.74
CA SER A 128 -10.92 3.66 0.96
C SER A 128 -12.43 3.89 0.91
N ALA A 129 -13.05 4.31 2.03
CA ALA A 129 -14.48 4.62 2.07
C ALA A 129 -14.83 5.79 1.12
N ALA A 130 -14.06 6.88 1.18
CA ALA A 130 -14.30 8.06 0.35
C ALA A 130 -14.09 7.77 -1.15
N LEU A 131 -12.94 7.21 -1.51
CA LEU A 131 -12.61 6.91 -2.90
C LEU A 131 -13.40 5.73 -3.45
N GLY A 132 -13.65 4.68 -2.65
CA GLY A 132 -14.48 3.54 -3.02
C GLY A 132 -15.92 3.96 -3.38
N LYS A 133 -16.50 4.91 -2.64
CA LYS A 133 -17.80 5.50 -2.99
C LYS A 133 -17.75 6.23 -4.33
N GLN A 134 -16.67 6.98 -4.61
CA GLN A 134 -16.50 7.67 -5.89
C GLN A 134 -16.28 6.68 -7.05
N MET A 135 -15.45 5.63 -6.84
CA MET A 135 -15.23 4.56 -7.81
C MET A 135 -16.55 3.85 -8.14
N ALA A 136 -17.32 3.47 -7.12
CA ALA A 136 -18.62 2.83 -7.27
C ALA A 136 -19.63 3.68 -8.09
N ALA A 137 -19.63 5.00 -7.89
CA ALA A 137 -20.47 5.92 -8.65
C ALA A 137 -20.08 6.04 -10.13
N ARG A 138 -18.81 5.70 -10.48
CA ARG A 138 -18.29 5.70 -11.85
C ARG A 138 -18.25 4.29 -12.49
N GLY A 139 -18.79 3.28 -11.81
CA GLY A 139 -18.94 1.93 -12.35
C GLY A 139 -17.78 0.98 -12.06
N GLY A 140 -16.81 1.35 -11.20
CA GLY A 140 -15.78 0.43 -10.76
C GLY A 140 -14.44 1.08 -10.40
N GLY A 141 -13.52 0.24 -9.94
CA GLY A 141 -12.17 0.64 -9.55
C GLY A 141 -11.42 -0.48 -8.82
N SER A 142 -10.20 -0.20 -8.40
CA SER A 142 -9.38 -1.16 -7.64
C SER A 142 -8.74 -0.51 -6.42
N ILE A 143 -8.85 -1.16 -5.25
CA ILE A 143 -8.17 -0.77 -4.02
C ILE A 143 -7.20 -1.89 -3.64
N VAL A 144 -5.92 -1.52 -3.45
CA VAL A 144 -4.85 -2.44 -3.05
C VAL A 144 -4.27 -1.97 -1.72
N ASN A 145 -4.36 -2.82 -0.70
CA ASN A 145 -3.83 -2.55 0.63
C ASN A 145 -2.49 -3.27 0.82
N ILE A 146 -1.43 -2.56 1.20
CA ILE A 146 -0.15 -3.18 1.52
C ILE A 146 -0.16 -3.62 2.98
N SER A 147 -0.21 -4.93 3.16
CA SER A 147 -0.22 -5.64 4.42
C SER A 147 1.13 -6.35 4.66
N THR A 148 1.17 -7.32 5.54
CA THR A 148 2.38 -8.04 5.96
C THR A 148 2.05 -9.45 6.42
N THR A 149 3.03 -10.36 6.40
CA THR A 149 2.95 -11.68 7.04
C THR A 149 2.65 -11.57 8.54
N SER A 150 3.12 -10.49 9.19
CA SER A 150 2.83 -10.20 10.60
C SER A 150 1.35 -9.91 10.91
N ALA A 151 0.51 -9.75 9.89
CA ALA A 151 -0.95 -9.67 10.04
C ALA A 151 -1.62 -11.04 10.18
N LEU A 152 -0.90 -12.11 9.88
CA LEU A 152 -1.36 -13.50 9.91
C LEU A 152 -0.61 -14.34 10.94
N MET A 153 0.61 -13.92 11.29
CA MET A 153 1.46 -14.57 12.29
C MET A 153 1.94 -13.52 13.28
N ALA A 154 1.62 -13.71 14.56
CA ALA A 154 2.06 -12.79 15.61
C ALA A 154 3.59 -12.76 15.72
N GLN A 155 4.14 -11.57 15.85
CA GLN A 155 5.57 -11.36 16.07
C GLN A 155 5.80 -10.55 17.34
N PRO A 156 6.75 -10.96 18.18
CA PRO A 156 7.18 -10.18 19.35
C PRO A 156 7.60 -8.76 18.92
N GLU A 157 7.62 -7.84 19.88
CA GLU A 157 8.13 -6.46 19.72
C GLU A 157 7.30 -5.54 18.81
N ILE A 158 6.49 -6.09 17.88
CA ILE A 158 5.68 -5.31 16.94
C ILE A 158 4.18 -5.61 17.02
N GLY A 159 3.69 -6.04 18.18
CA GLY A 159 2.30 -6.51 18.34
C GLY A 159 1.23 -5.51 17.92
N ALA A 160 1.35 -4.23 18.26
CA ALA A 160 0.41 -3.18 17.82
C ALA A 160 0.39 -3.04 16.28
N TYR A 161 1.54 -3.19 15.62
CA TYR A 161 1.62 -3.23 14.16
C TYR A 161 0.90 -4.46 13.59
N CYS A 162 1.11 -5.66 14.19
CA CYS A 162 0.40 -6.88 13.79
C CYS A 162 -1.12 -6.68 13.84
N VAL A 163 -1.63 -6.13 14.95
CA VAL A 163 -3.07 -5.84 15.13
C VAL A 163 -3.57 -4.87 14.06
N SER A 164 -2.84 -3.78 13.80
CA SER A 164 -3.23 -2.79 12.79
C SER A 164 -3.32 -3.39 11.38
N LYS A 165 -2.40 -4.28 11.03
CA LYS A 165 -2.36 -4.93 9.72
C LYS A 165 -3.35 -6.11 9.61
N ALA A 166 -3.62 -6.81 10.69
CA ALA A 166 -4.72 -7.78 10.76
C ALA A 166 -6.08 -7.07 10.57
N GLY A 167 -6.28 -5.92 11.21
CA GLY A 167 -7.43 -5.04 10.97
C GLY A 167 -7.55 -4.62 9.51
N LEU A 168 -6.44 -4.24 8.85
CA LEU A 168 -6.42 -3.85 7.44
C LEU A 168 -6.80 -5.02 6.51
N ASN A 169 -6.40 -6.26 6.84
CA ASN A 169 -6.84 -7.45 6.12
C ASN A 169 -8.37 -7.67 6.25
N MET A 170 -8.95 -7.40 7.43
CA MET A 170 -10.40 -7.47 7.59
C MET A 170 -11.12 -6.33 6.85
N VAL A 171 -10.61 -5.11 6.90
CA VAL A 171 -11.09 -3.96 6.10
C VAL A 171 -11.11 -4.28 4.62
N THR A 172 -10.07 -4.95 4.11
CA THR A 172 -10.01 -5.43 2.71
C THR A 172 -11.21 -6.31 2.36
N ARG A 173 -11.51 -7.30 3.20
CA ARG A 173 -12.63 -8.24 2.99
C ARG A 173 -14.00 -7.56 3.12
N CYS A 174 -14.16 -6.65 4.09
CA CYS A 174 -15.40 -5.90 4.28
C CYS A 174 -15.71 -5.04 3.05
N PHE A 175 -14.75 -4.21 2.60
CA PHE A 175 -14.96 -3.38 1.41
C PHE A 175 -15.10 -4.19 0.13
N ALA A 176 -14.43 -5.33 -0.01
CA ALA A 176 -14.61 -6.21 -1.16
C ALA A 176 -16.06 -6.71 -1.27
N ARG A 177 -16.69 -7.06 -0.14
CA ARG A 177 -18.10 -7.48 -0.10
C ARG A 177 -19.08 -6.33 -0.35
N GLU A 178 -18.80 -5.17 0.24
CA GLU A 178 -19.71 -4.02 0.19
C GLU A 178 -19.66 -3.31 -1.18
N LEU A 179 -18.46 -3.15 -1.75
CA LEU A 179 -18.25 -2.41 -3.00
C LEU A 179 -18.25 -3.31 -4.25
N GLY A 180 -18.05 -4.63 -4.08
CA GLY A 180 -18.02 -5.59 -5.18
C GLY A 180 -19.26 -5.52 -6.11
N PRO A 181 -20.50 -5.47 -5.60
CA PRO A 181 -21.69 -5.30 -6.43
C PRO A 181 -21.72 -4.02 -7.29
N LYS A 182 -20.84 -3.07 -6.98
CA LYS A 182 -20.68 -1.79 -7.70
C LYS A 182 -19.42 -1.75 -8.57
N GLY A 183 -18.81 -2.92 -8.83
CA GLY A 183 -17.64 -3.03 -9.71
C GLY A 183 -16.29 -2.65 -9.09
N VAL A 184 -16.22 -2.39 -7.77
CA VAL A 184 -14.95 -2.06 -7.11
C VAL A 184 -14.34 -3.32 -6.49
N ARG A 185 -13.12 -3.65 -6.91
CA ARG A 185 -12.34 -4.76 -6.33
C ARG A 185 -11.46 -4.23 -5.19
N VAL A 186 -11.36 -4.98 -4.10
CA VAL A 186 -10.52 -4.62 -2.96
C VAL A 186 -9.69 -5.82 -2.53
N ASN A 187 -8.36 -5.68 -2.60
CA ASN A 187 -7.43 -6.77 -2.29
C ASN A 187 -6.28 -6.27 -1.42
N ALA A 188 -5.55 -7.17 -0.80
CA ALA A 188 -4.33 -6.85 -0.06
C ALA A 188 -3.14 -7.69 -0.53
N ILE A 189 -1.94 -7.16 -0.32
CA ILE A 189 -0.67 -7.87 -0.52
C ILE A 189 -0.05 -8.07 0.86
N SER A 190 0.14 -9.32 1.25
CA SER A 190 0.84 -9.72 2.48
C SER A 190 2.33 -9.85 2.18
N CYS A 191 3.11 -8.83 2.53
CA CYS A 191 4.54 -8.80 2.26
C CYS A 191 5.33 -9.52 3.37
N GLY A 192 6.34 -10.29 2.98
CA GLY A 192 7.43 -10.70 3.86
C GLY A 192 8.39 -9.53 4.12
N VAL A 193 9.65 -9.86 4.46
CA VAL A 193 10.70 -8.84 4.62
C VAL A 193 11.15 -8.35 3.24
N ILE A 194 10.95 -7.05 3.01
CA ILE A 194 11.29 -6.37 1.76
C ILE A 194 12.41 -5.37 2.02
N LYS A 195 13.38 -5.29 1.10
CA LYS A 195 14.53 -4.38 1.18
C LYS A 195 14.07 -2.91 1.09
N THR A 196 13.79 -2.33 2.24
CA THR A 196 13.30 -0.95 2.42
C THR A 196 13.79 -0.42 3.76
N ALA A 197 13.75 0.89 3.96
CA ALA A 197 14.08 1.51 5.26
C ALA A 197 13.24 0.97 6.45
N MET A 198 12.04 0.44 6.21
CA MET A 198 11.24 -0.23 7.25
C MET A 198 11.82 -1.61 7.60
N GLY A 199 12.46 -2.28 6.66
CA GLY A 199 13.12 -3.56 6.85
C GLY A 199 14.54 -3.47 7.42
N ASP A 200 15.14 -2.27 7.48
CA ASP A 200 16.55 -2.06 7.88
C ASP A 200 16.87 -2.66 9.25
N HIS A 201 15.93 -2.65 10.19
CA HIS A 201 16.11 -3.27 11.51
C HIS A 201 16.45 -4.77 11.41
N THR A 202 15.77 -5.51 10.55
CA THR A 202 16.07 -6.93 10.30
C THR A 202 17.29 -7.11 9.40
N LEU A 203 17.42 -6.25 8.37
CA LEU A 203 18.45 -6.40 7.35
C LEU A 203 19.86 -6.04 7.86
N ASN A 204 19.95 -5.11 8.81
CA ASN A 204 21.21 -4.65 9.40
C ASN A 204 21.59 -5.43 10.68
N ASP A 205 20.77 -6.39 11.10
CA ASP A 205 21.05 -7.29 12.23
C ASP A 205 21.33 -8.70 11.67
N PRO A 206 22.58 -9.19 11.72
CA PRO A 206 22.96 -10.49 11.17
C PRO A 206 22.24 -11.68 11.80
N GLU A 207 21.91 -11.62 13.10
CA GLU A 207 21.21 -12.70 13.81
C GLU A 207 19.76 -12.77 13.37
N ARG A 208 19.05 -11.63 13.36
CA ARG A 208 17.66 -11.52 12.87
C ARG A 208 17.53 -11.93 11.41
N LEU A 209 18.49 -11.51 10.58
CA LEU A 209 18.53 -11.89 9.18
C LEU A 209 18.74 -13.40 9.01
N ALA A 210 19.66 -14.00 9.79
CA ALA A 210 19.90 -15.44 9.76
C ALA A 210 18.66 -16.24 10.21
N ASP A 211 17.96 -15.78 11.26
CA ASP A 211 16.74 -16.43 11.73
C ASP A 211 15.62 -16.33 10.70
N MET A 212 15.46 -15.17 10.07
CA MET A 212 14.51 -15.02 8.96
C MET A 212 14.85 -15.98 7.81
N MET A 213 16.14 -16.15 7.48
CA MET A 213 16.56 -17.06 6.41
C MET A 213 16.32 -18.54 6.72
N LYS A 214 16.24 -18.92 8.01
CA LYS A 214 15.87 -20.29 8.39
C LYS A 214 14.45 -20.65 7.95
N VAL A 215 13.52 -19.72 8.12
CA VAL A 215 12.08 -19.91 7.86
C VAL A 215 11.63 -19.48 6.45
N ASN A 216 12.45 -18.73 5.72
CA ASN A 216 12.13 -18.30 4.36
C ASN A 216 12.58 -19.35 3.33
N PRO A 217 11.68 -20.05 2.63
CA PRO A 217 12.04 -21.06 1.64
C PRO A 217 12.90 -20.53 0.49
N LEU A 218 12.67 -19.31 0.00
CA LEU A 218 13.47 -18.73 -1.08
C LEU A 218 14.85 -18.21 -0.62
N LYS A 219 15.16 -18.27 0.68
CA LYS A 219 16.47 -17.93 1.25
C LYS A 219 17.01 -16.55 0.86
N ARG A 220 16.12 -15.58 0.68
CA ARG A 220 16.47 -14.18 0.37
C ARG A 220 15.38 -13.22 0.83
N VAL A 221 15.73 -11.96 0.92
CA VAL A 221 14.75 -10.86 1.08
C VAL A 221 14.06 -10.57 -0.24
N GLY A 222 12.85 -10.02 -0.18
CA GLY A 222 12.15 -9.49 -1.34
C GLY A 222 12.62 -8.08 -1.69
N PHE A 223 12.30 -7.65 -2.91
CA PHE A 223 12.56 -6.29 -3.39
C PHE A 223 11.25 -5.53 -3.61
N PRO A 224 11.24 -4.19 -3.50
CA PRO A 224 10.06 -3.37 -3.75
C PRO A 224 9.37 -3.65 -5.09
N GLU A 225 10.15 -3.95 -6.13
CA GLU A 225 9.67 -4.25 -7.49
C GLU A 225 8.86 -5.54 -7.56
N GLU A 226 9.13 -6.52 -6.68
CA GLU A 226 8.36 -7.77 -6.61
C GLU A 226 6.96 -7.51 -6.06
N VAL A 227 6.84 -6.65 -5.06
CA VAL A 227 5.55 -6.18 -4.54
C VAL A 227 4.82 -5.32 -5.58
N ALA A 228 5.55 -4.44 -6.28
CA ALA A 228 4.98 -3.58 -7.31
C ALA A 228 4.36 -4.37 -8.47
N ARG A 229 4.97 -5.49 -8.90
CA ARG A 229 4.40 -6.38 -9.93
C ARG A 229 3.09 -7.01 -9.49
N THR A 230 3.01 -7.43 -8.23
CA THR A 230 1.76 -7.94 -7.66
C THR A 230 0.70 -6.86 -7.53
N ALA A 231 1.10 -5.63 -7.15
CA ALA A 231 0.18 -4.49 -7.12
C ALA A 231 -0.35 -4.15 -8.52
N LEU A 232 0.49 -4.22 -9.56
CA LEU A 232 0.08 -4.04 -10.95
C LEU A 232 -0.96 -5.10 -11.38
N PHE A 233 -0.73 -6.38 -11.08
CA PHE A 233 -1.70 -7.44 -11.32
C PHE A 233 -3.05 -7.11 -10.64
N LEU A 234 -3.04 -6.76 -9.35
CA LEU A 234 -4.27 -6.46 -8.60
C LEU A 234 -4.95 -5.15 -9.04
N ALA A 235 -4.22 -4.21 -9.60
CA ALA A 235 -4.75 -2.95 -10.10
C ALA A 235 -5.38 -3.09 -11.51
N SER A 236 -4.89 -4.01 -12.33
CA SER A 236 -5.25 -4.18 -13.75
C SER A 236 -6.42 -5.14 -13.97
N ASP A 237 -6.84 -5.28 -15.22
CA ASP A 237 -7.88 -6.21 -15.65
C ASP A 237 -7.44 -7.68 -15.56
N ALA A 238 -6.12 -7.96 -15.42
CA ALA A 238 -5.58 -9.30 -15.19
C ALA A 238 -6.15 -9.95 -13.90
N SER A 239 -6.63 -9.14 -12.96
CA SER A 239 -7.26 -9.61 -11.71
C SER A 239 -8.76 -9.31 -11.64
N SER A 240 -9.45 -9.22 -12.78
CA SER A 240 -10.86 -8.82 -12.88
C SER A 240 -11.83 -9.67 -12.04
N TYR A 241 -11.45 -10.92 -11.71
CA TYR A 241 -12.25 -11.82 -10.86
C TYR A 241 -11.66 -12.03 -9.46
N SER A 242 -10.68 -11.18 -9.04
CA SER A 242 -10.06 -11.25 -7.73
C SER A 242 -10.52 -10.10 -6.85
N SER A 243 -11.28 -10.39 -5.77
CA SER A 243 -11.70 -9.42 -4.78
C SER A 243 -11.79 -10.07 -3.40
N GLY A 244 -11.28 -9.39 -2.36
CA GLY A 244 -11.20 -9.90 -0.99
C GLY A 244 -9.98 -10.78 -0.71
N VAL A 245 -9.06 -10.96 -1.67
CA VAL A 245 -7.87 -11.80 -1.50
C VAL A 245 -6.79 -11.06 -0.70
N ILE A 246 -6.05 -11.84 0.10
CA ILE A 246 -4.80 -11.42 0.75
C ILE A 246 -3.68 -12.23 0.07
N LEU A 247 -3.05 -11.65 -0.95
CA LEU A 247 -2.05 -12.33 -1.77
C LEU A 247 -0.67 -12.23 -1.12
N GLN A 248 -0.01 -13.35 -0.92
CA GLN A 248 1.30 -13.42 -0.27
C GLN A 248 2.43 -13.10 -1.25
N VAL A 249 3.37 -12.25 -0.82
CA VAL A 249 4.64 -11.93 -1.48
C VAL A 249 5.72 -11.96 -0.39
N ASP A 250 6.07 -13.16 0.06
CA ASP A 250 6.83 -13.39 1.29
C ASP A 250 7.97 -14.42 1.16
N GLY A 251 8.20 -14.93 -0.03
CA GLY A 251 9.22 -15.97 -0.24
C GLY A 251 8.84 -17.34 0.32
N GLY A 252 7.55 -17.58 0.63
CA GLY A 252 7.01 -18.82 1.16
C GLY A 252 7.00 -18.91 2.69
N VAL A 253 7.22 -17.80 3.41
CA VAL A 253 7.27 -17.80 4.89
C VAL A 253 5.98 -18.30 5.54
N LEU A 254 4.83 -18.11 4.89
CA LEU A 254 3.52 -18.55 5.37
C LEU A 254 3.00 -19.81 4.65
N SER A 255 3.83 -20.52 3.91
CA SER A 255 3.44 -21.75 3.23
C SER A 255 3.42 -22.97 4.15
#